data_30572ae062431c488ba189f0395bba9c
#
_entry.id   30572ae062431c488ba189f0395bba9c
#
_cell.length_a   1.000
_cell.length_b   1.000
_cell.length_c   1.000
_cell.angle_alpha   90.00
_cell.angle_beta   90.00
_cell.angle_gamma   90.00
#
_symmetry.space_group_name_H-M   'P 1'
#
loop_
_entity.id
_entity.type
_entity.pdbx_description
1 polymer ?
#
loop_
_entity_poly.entity_id
_entity_poly.type
_entity_poly.pdbx_seq_one_letter_code
_entity_poly.pdbx_strand_id
1 'polypeptide(L)'
;MNINKFTTKSQEAIQLSQQIAQGLGQQQIENEHLFKALLEVDENVTPFLLKKLNVNVSIFKQIVESTLQSFPKVSGGDIMLSRTANTTLNEAEILAGKMNDEFVSVEHLVLAIFGSKSKIAQILKDQGVTEKGLKAAIDEMRKGERVTSASAEETYNALNKYAKNLNDLARSGKLDPVIGRDEEIRRVLQILTRRTKNNPMLVGEPGVGKTAIAEGLAHRIVDGDVPDNLKDKIVFSLDMGALIAGAKYKGEFEERLKSVVKEVTSAEGDIVLFIDEIHTLVGAGGGEGAMD
;
A
#
# COMPACT_ATOMS: atom_id res chain seq x y z
N MET A 1 27.14 1.89 -6.30
CA MET A 1 25.69 2.07 -6.05
C MET A 1 25.32 3.53 -6.27
N ASN A 2 24.33 3.81 -7.08
CA ASN A 2 23.77 5.17 -7.27
C ASN A 2 22.44 5.23 -6.52
N ILE A 3 22.43 5.87 -5.35
CA ILE A 3 21.24 5.95 -4.48
C ILE A 3 20.04 6.61 -5.18
N ASN A 4 20.26 7.50 -6.15
CA ASN A 4 19.20 8.17 -6.90
C ASN A 4 18.40 7.23 -7.84
N LYS A 5 18.89 6.01 -8.04
CA LYS A 5 18.14 4.95 -8.76
C LYS A 5 17.19 4.18 -7.87
N PHE A 6 17.15 4.45 -6.59
CA PHE A 6 16.28 3.79 -5.64
C PHE A 6 15.04 4.65 -5.40
N THR A 7 13.90 4.01 -5.22
CA THR A 7 12.69 4.72 -4.80
C THR A 7 12.86 5.37 -3.43
N THR A 8 12.03 6.35 -3.11
CA THR A 8 12.08 7.05 -1.82
C THR A 8 12.03 6.06 -0.64
N LYS A 9 11.14 5.07 -0.70
CA LYS A 9 11.03 4.03 0.33
C LYS A 9 12.27 3.15 0.44
N SER A 10 12.85 2.78 -0.69
CA SER A 10 14.09 2.02 -0.72
C SER A 10 15.28 2.80 -0.15
N GLN A 11 15.37 4.10 -0.44
CA GLN A 11 16.39 4.99 0.14
C GLN A 11 16.21 5.14 1.66
N GLU A 12 14.97 5.37 2.12
CA GLU A 12 14.64 5.43 3.54
C GLU A 12 15.02 4.13 4.27
N ALA A 13 14.74 2.96 3.67
CA ALA A 13 15.12 1.67 4.24
C ALA A 13 16.65 1.50 4.34
N ILE A 14 17.39 1.89 3.32
CA ILE A 14 18.86 1.84 3.34
C ILE A 14 19.41 2.74 4.45
N GLN A 15 18.89 3.97 4.57
CA GLN A 15 19.31 4.90 5.61
C GLN A 15 18.95 4.40 7.01
N LEU A 16 17.73 3.89 7.20
CA LEU A 16 17.29 3.33 8.48
C LEU A 16 18.11 2.09 8.87
N SER A 17 18.51 1.24 7.91
CA SER A 17 19.36 0.09 8.18
C SER A 17 20.69 0.47 8.82
N GLN A 18 21.27 1.59 8.42
CA GLN A 18 22.47 2.15 9.05
C GLN A 18 22.20 2.61 10.48
N GLN A 19 21.08 3.30 10.72
CA GLN A 19 20.69 3.74 12.06
C GLN A 19 20.42 2.55 13.00
N ILE A 20 19.80 1.49 12.48
CA ILE A 20 19.56 0.26 13.25
C ILE A 20 20.87 -0.39 13.65
N ALA A 21 21.82 -0.55 12.72
CA ALA A 21 23.15 -1.11 13.01
C ALA A 21 23.88 -0.26 14.06
N GLN A 22 23.82 1.06 13.93
CA GLN A 22 24.39 1.99 14.90
C GLN A 22 23.79 1.85 16.29
N GLY A 23 22.44 1.82 16.37
CA GLY A 23 21.72 1.67 17.64
C GLY A 23 21.99 0.35 18.35
N LEU A 24 22.32 -0.71 17.58
CA LEU A 24 22.69 -2.02 18.12
C LEU A 24 24.19 -2.14 18.44
N GLY A 25 25.01 -1.13 18.15
CA GLY A 25 26.47 -1.17 18.32
C GLY A 25 27.16 -2.14 17.36
N GLN A 26 26.64 -2.27 16.14
CA GLN A 26 27.15 -3.18 15.11
C GLN A 26 27.81 -2.37 14.01
N GLN A 27 29.03 -2.75 13.60
CA GLN A 27 29.82 -2.01 12.61
C GLN A 27 29.48 -2.38 11.16
N GLN A 28 28.82 -3.51 10.94
CA GLN A 28 28.44 -3.96 9.60
C GLN A 28 26.94 -3.91 9.42
N ILE A 29 26.50 -3.27 8.35
CA ILE A 29 25.11 -3.30 7.91
C ILE A 29 24.93 -4.59 7.11
N GLU A 30 24.19 -5.54 7.69
CA GLU A 30 23.82 -6.81 7.06
C GLU A 30 22.43 -6.74 6.43
N ASN A 31 22.07 -7.73 5.62
CA ASN A 31 20.75 -7.82 5.01
C ASN A 31 19.62 -7.89 6.05
N GLU A 32 19.90 -8.37 7.24
CA GLU A 32 18.97 -8.41 8.38
C GLU A 32 18.59 -7.01 8.85
N HIS A 33 19.54 -6.07 8.87
CA HIS A 33 19.27 -4.65 9.15
C HIS A 33 18.41 -4.03 8.06
N LEU A 34 18.75 -4.30 6.79
CA LEU A 34 18.00 -3.80 5.65
C LEU A 34 16.57 -4.35 5.66
N PHE A 35 16.38 -5.64 5.95
CA PHE A 35 15.05 -6.23 5.99
C PHE A 35 14.22 -5.71 7.17
N LYS A 36 14.83 -5.51 8.35
CA LYS A 36 14.17 -4.84 9.48
C LYS A 36 13.74 -3.43 9.10
N ALA A 37 14.62 -2.66 8.46
CA ALA A 37 14.30 -1.33 7.98
C ALA A 37 13.13 -1.33 6.98
N LEU A 38 13.09 -2.28 6.04
CA LEU A 38 11.97 -2.46 5.12
C LEU A 38 10.64 -2.71 5.86
N LEU A 39 10.66 -3.53 6.92
CA LEU A 39 9.47 -3.79 7.76
C LEU A 39 9.00 -2.59 8.58
N GLU A 40 9.85 -1.58 8.77
CA GLU A 40 9.54 -0.37 9.53
C GLU A 40 9.11 0.80 8.64
N VAL A 41 9.77 1.00 7.48
CA VAL A 41 9.47 2.14 6.58
C VAL A 41 8.37 1.82 5.58
N ASP A 42 8.16 0.53 5.28
CA ASP A 42 7.19 0.10 4.27
C ASP A 42 6.00 -0.61 4.92
N GLU A 43 4.87 0.07 4.93
CA GLU A 43 3.61 -0.46 5.45
C GLU A 43 2.79 -1.21 4.39
N ASN A 44 3.23 -1.21 3.13
CA ASN A 44 2.45 -1.67 2.00
C ASN A 44 3.02 -2.94 1.34
N VAL A 45 4.17 -2.82 0.69
CA VAL A 45 4.74 -3.87 -0.18
C VAL A 45 5.23 -5.06 0.63
N THR A 46 6.13 -4.83 1.59
CA THR A 46 6.73 -5.91 2.39
C THR A 46 5.69 -6.69 3.20
N PRO A 47 4.76 -6.04 3.94
CA PRO A 47 3.69 -6.75 4.64
C PRO A 47 2.75 -7.50 3.71
N PHE A 48 2.42 -6.94 2.54
CA PHE A 48 1.59 -7.61 1.54
C PHE A 48 2.26 -8.90 1.05
N LEU A 49 3.54 -8.82 0.63
CA LEU A 49 4.29 -9.98 0.13
C LEU A 49 4.37 -11.09 1.19
N LEU A 50 4.71 -10.76 2.44
CA LEU A 50 4.79 -11.73 3.53
C LEU A 50 3.43 -12.38 3.81
N LYS A 51 2.35 -11.59 3.87
CA LYS A 51 0.99 -12.07 4.09
C LYS A 51 0.52 -12.99 2.97
N LYS A 52 0.78 -12.61 1.71
CA LYS A 52 0.43 -13.40 0.53
C LYS A 52 1.14 -14.75 0.49
N LEU A 53 2.34 -14.82 1.06
CA LEU A 53 3.14 -16.04 1.19
C LEU A 53 2.86 -16.79 2.51
N ASN A 54 1.77 -16.44 3.23
CA ASN A 54 1.36 -17.04 4.50
C ASN A 54 2.41 -16.93 5.62
N VAL A 55 3.30 -15.95 5.56
CA VAL A 55 4.25 -15.65 6.63
C VAL A 55 3.57 -14.81 7.71
N ASN A 56 3.61 -15.26 8.96
CA ASN A 56 3.11 -14.48 10.08
C ASN A 56 4.06 -13.29 10.36
N VAL A 57 3.65 -12.10 9.97
CA VAL A 57 4.48 -10.88 10.04
C VAL A 57 4.93 -10.58 11.46
N SER A 58 4.08 -10.79 12.47
CA SER A 58 4.41 -10.50 13.87
C SER A 58 5.50 -11.44 14.40
N ILE A 59 5.36 -12.73 14.14
CA ILE A 59 6.37 -13.74 14.52
C ILE A 59 7.65 -13.50 13.74
N PHE A 60 7.54 -13.18 12.45
CA PHE A 60 8.70 -12.92 11.60
C PHE A 60 9.50 -11.71 12.09
N LYS A 61 8.84 -10.62 12.48
CA LYS A 61 9.50 -9.45 13.09
C LYS A 61 10.30 -9.82 14.35
N GLN A 62 9.75 -10.69 15.22
CA GLN A 62 10.45 -11.16 16.41
C GLN A 62 11.69 -11.99 16.08
N ILE A 63 11.60 -12.85 15.05
CA ILE A 63 12.75 -13.66 14.60
C ILE A 63 13.85 -12.75 14.05
N VAL A 64 13.50 -11.74 13.21
CA VAL A 64 14.46 -10.77 12.70
C VAL A 64 15.16 -10.02 13.82
N GLU A 65 14.39 -9.55 14.82
CA GLU A 65 14.94 -8.84 15.98
C GLU A 65 15.91 -9.72 16.78
N SER A 66 15.50 -10.96 17.09
CA SER A 66 16.34 -11.94 17.79
C SER A 66 17.64 -12.23 17.00
N THR A 67 17.53 -12.33 15.67
CA THR A 67 18.70 -12.57 14.81
C THR A 67 19.68 -11.39 14.88
N LEU A 68 19.20 -10.15 14.83
CA LEU A 68 20.02 -8.95 14.94
C LEU A 68 20.73 -8.86 16.29
N GLN A 69 20.05 -9.22 17.38
CA GLN A 69 20.66 -9.24 18.72
C GLN A 69 21.81 -10.26 18.85
N SER A 70 21.83 -11.30 18.00
CA SER A 70 22.88 -12.31 17.98
C SER A 70 24.17 -11.87 17.28
N PHE A 71 24.16 -10.73 16.58
CA PHE A 71 25.34 -10.23 15.86
C PHE A 71 26.36 -9.60 16.81
N PRO A 72 27.66 -9.67 16.47
CA PRO A 72 28.71 -9.08 17.29
C PRO A 72 28.50 -7.57 17.48
N LYS A 73 28.67 -7.11 18.72
CA LYS A 73 28.69 -5.69 19.06
C LYS A 73 30.11 -5.24 19.20
N VAL A 74 30.45 -4.14 18.56
CA VAL A 74 31.83 -3.59 18.55
C VAL A 74 31.74 -2.09 18.86
N SER A 75 32.51 -1.61 19.80
CA SER A 75 32.57 -0.20 20.16
C SER A 75 33.66 0.52 19.35
N GLY A 76 33.27 1.60 18.68
CA GLY A 76 34.14 2.50 17.90
C GLY A 76 34.41 1.98 16.48
N GLY A 77 34.48 2.89 15.53
CA GLY A 77 34.75 2.67 14.12
C GLY A 77 33.58 3.06 13.21
N ASP A 78 33.87 3.20 11.93
CA ASP A 78 32.87 3.55 10.91
C ASP A 78 31.95 2.38 10.62
N ILE A 79 30.66 2.70 10.41
CA ILE A 79 29.65 1.71 10.03
C ILE A 79 29.69 1.56 8.50
N MET A 80 29.85 0.33 8.04
CA MET A 80 29.97 0.02 6.61
C MET A 80 29.01 -1.08 6.20
N LEU A 81 28.59 -1.05 4.93
CA LEU A 81 27.87 -2.17 4.33
C LEU A 81 28.75 -3.43 4.35
N SER A 82 28.21 -4.53 4.81
CA SER A 82 28.86 -5.83 4.65
C SER A 82 29.00 -6.18 3.16
N ARG A 83 29.90 -7.09 2.85
CA ARG A 83 30.03 -7.59 1.48
C ARG A 83 28.73 -8.19 0.96
N THR A 84 28.01 -8.90 1.81
CA THR A 84 26.73 -9.51 1.46
C THR A 84 25.67 -8.45 1.17
N ALA A 85 25.51 -7.46 2.02
CA ALA A 85 24.55 -6.37 1.82
C ALA A 85 24.87 -5.55 0.55
N ASN A 86 26.15 -5.24 0.32
CA ASN A 86 26.56 -4.54 -0.90
C ASN A 86 26.25 -5.34 -2.17
N THR A 87 26.50 -6.66 -2.15
CA THR A 87 26.14 -7.55 -3.27
C THR A 87 24.63 -7.58 -3.48
N THR A 88 23.85 -7.62 -2.41
CA THR A 88 22.37 -7.60 -2.47
C THR A 88 21.84 -6.31 -3.10
N LEU A 89 22.39 -5.15 -2.75
CA LEU A 89 21.97 -3.88 -3.35
C LEU A 89 22.30 -3.83 -4.86
N ASN A 90 23.45 -4.33 -5.27
CA ASN A 90 23.83 -4.43 -6.68
C ASN A 90 22.89 -5.42 -7.43
N GLU A 91 22.55 -6.54 -6.82
CA GLU A 91 21.61 -7.50 -7.43
C GLU A 91 20.20 -6.91 -7.56
N ALA A 92 19.77 -6.08 -6.61
CA ALA A 92 18.51 -5.36 -6.73
C ALA A 92 18.49 -4.39 -7.94
N GLU A 93 19.61 -3.70 -8.23
CA GLU A 93 19.74 -2.88 -9.45
C GLU A 93 19.65 -3.75 -10.73
N ILE A 94 20.27 -4.94 -10.71
CA ILE A 94 20.20 -5.89 -11.84
C ILE A 94 18.77 -6.41 -12.04
N LEU A 95 18.06 -6.74 -10.96
CA LEU A 95 16.68 -7.20 -10.99
C LEU A 95 15.74 -6.12 -11.55
N ALA A 96 15.89 -4.87 -11.11
CA ALA A 96 15.12 -3.76 -11.66
C ALA A 96 15.33 -3.62 -13.18
N GLY A 97 16.57 -3.72 -13.65
CA GLY A 97 16.88 -3.72 -15.09
C GLY A 97 16.25 -4.89 -15.85
N LYS A 98 16.25 -6.10 -15.27
CA LYS A 98 15.60 -7.29 -15.89
C LYS A 98 14.07 -7.15 -15.95
N MET A 99 13.47 -6.43 -15.02
CA MET A 99 12.03 -6.14 -14.97
C MET A 99 11.64 -4.90 -15.80
N ASN A 100 12.62 -4.26 -16.47
CA ASN A 100 12.47 -3.01 -17.22
C ASN A 100 11.96 -1.85 -16.37
N ASP A 101 12.36 -1.78 -15.11
CA ASP A 101 12.04 -0.73 -14.18
C ASP A 101 13.12 0.36 -14.17
N GLU A 102 12.72 1.62 -13.99
CA GLU A 102 13.63 2.76 -13.94
C GLU A 102 14.24 2.96 -12.55
N PHE A 103 13.51 2.53 -11.51
CA PHE A 103 13.93 2.63 -10.12
C PHE A 103 13.98 1.27 -9.44
N VAL A 104 14.88 1.15 -8.45
CA VAL A 104 14.95 0.00 -7.55
C VAL A 104 13.97 0.22 -6.41
N SER A 105 12.89 -0.54 -6.40
CA SER A 105 11.83 -0.47 -5.40
C SER A 105 12.02 -1.50 -4.28
N VAL A 106 11.16 -1.42 -3.26
CA VAL A 106 11.15 -2.31 -2.09
C VAL A 106 11.12 -3.79 -2.50
N GLU A 107 10.28 -4.17 -3.46
CA GLU A 107 10.16 -5.55 -3.91
C GLU A 107 11.43 -6.09 -4.59
N HIS A 108 12.21 -5.23 -5.26
CA HIS A 108 13.53 -5.63 -5.78
C HIS A 108 14.50 -5.92 -4.64
N LEU A 109 14.47 -5.11 -3.57
CA LEU A 109 15.28 -5.36 -2.38
C LEU A 109 14.88 -6.66 -1.70
N VAL A 110 13.58 -6.93 -1.55
CA VAL A 110 13.07 -8.19 -0.97
C VAL A 110 13.51 -9.39 -1.80
N LEU A 111 13.39 -9.34 -3.14
CA LEU A 111 13.86 -10.39 -4.05
C LEU A 111 15.37 -10.61 -3.95
N ALA A 112 16.15 -9.55 -3.95
CA ALA A 112 17.60 -9.63 -3.85
C ALA A 112 18.06 -10.20 -2.49
N ILE A 113 17.41 -9.79 -1.40
CA ILE A 113 17.65 -10.36 -0.06
C ILE A 113 17.33 -11.85 -0.06
N PHE A 114 16.18 -12.26 -0.61
CA PHE A 114 15.78 -13.67 -0.68
C PHE A 114 16.78 -14.53 -1.46
N GLY A 115 17.35 -14.00 -2.55
CA GLY A 115 18.39 -14.65 -3.35
C GLY A 115 19.78 -14.67 -2.72
N SER A 116 20.00 -13.92 -1.64
CA SER A 116 21.31 -13.77 -1.00
C SER A 116 21.69 -14.96 -0.09
N LYS A 117 22.95 -14.97 0.35
CA LYS A 117 23.46 -15.93 1.34
C LYS A 117 23.39 -15.36 2.75
N SER A 118 22.29 -14.72 3.13
CA SER A 118 22.08 -14.14 4.46
C SER A 118 21.23 -15.04 5.36
N LYS A 119 21.26 -14.81 6.67
CA LYS A 119 20.39 -15.51 7.62
C LYS A 119 18.92 -15.21 7.34
N ILE A 120 18.61 -13.96 6.99
CA ILE A 120 17.23 -13.57 6.66
C ILE A 120 16.69 -14.31 5.42
N ALA A 121 17.52 -14.54 4.41
CA ALA A 121 17.13 -15.35 3.24
C ALA A 121 16.81 -16.79 3.65
N GLN A 122 17.58 -17.37 4.58
CA GLN A 122 17.31 -18.71 5.10
C GLN A 122 16.02 -18.73 5.93
N ILE A 123 15.80 -17.75 6.79
CA ILE A 123 14.58 -17.64 7.59
C ILE A 123 13.34 -17.56 6.69
N LEU A 124 13.38 -16.78 5.61
CA LEU A 124 12.28 -16.71 4.64
C LEU A 124 11.99 -18.07 3.99
N LYS A 125 13.03 -18.82 3.61
CA LYS A 125 12.90 -20.19 3.06
C LYS A 125 12.32 -21.16 4.07
N ASP A 126 12.76 -21.09 5.31
CA ASP A 126 12.26 -21.94 6.43
C ASP A 126 10.78 -21.65 6.73
N GLN A 127 10.31 -20.42 6.45
CA GLN A 127 8.88 -20.05 6.50
C GLN A 127 8.09 -20.48 5.25
N GLY A 128 8.71 -21.23 4.34
CA GLY A 128 8.05 -21.74 3.13
C GLY A 128 8.01 -20.75 1.95
N VAL A 129 8.69 -19.60 2.05
CA VAL A 129 8.80 -18.67 0.93
C VAL A 129 9.62 -19.29 -0.20
N THR A 130 9.12 -19.20 -1.42
CA THR A 130 9.82 -19.64 -2.63
C THR A 130 10.02 -18.48 -3.59
N GLU A 131 11.05 -18.52 -4.40
CA GLU A 131 11.31 -17.47 -5.41
C GLU A 131 10.14 -17.32 -6.38
N LYS A 132 9.57 -18.45 -6.83
CA LYS A 132 8.38 -18.45 -7.70
C LYS A 132 7.17 -17.81 -7.03
N GLY A 133 6.92 -18.14 -5.77
CA GLY A 133 5.82 -17.56 -4.98
C GLY A 133 6.01 -16.05 -4.78
N LEU A 134 7.24 -15.63 -4.48
CA LEU A 134 7.55 -14.22 -4.28
C LEU A 134 7.37 -13.41 -5.57
N LYS A 135 7.85 -13.91 -6.71
CA LYS A 135 7.63 -13.29 -8.02
C LYS A 135 6.15 -13.20 -8.38
N ALA A 136 5.39 -14.28 -8.18
CA ALA A 136 3.95 -14.28 -8.43
C ALA A 136 3.20 -13.27 -7.55
N ALA A 137 3.58 -13.13 -6.27
CA ALA A 137 3.00 -12.13 -5.38
C ALA A 137 3.32 -10.69 -5.82
N ILE A 138 4.52 -10.45 -6.32
CA ILE A 138 4.93 -9.15 -6.89
C ILE A 138 4.13 -8.83 -8.15
N ASP A 139 4.00 -9.78 -9.08
CA ASP A 139 3.24 -9.61 -10.32
C ASP A 139 1.76 -9.31 -10.02
N GLU A 140 1.17 -10.01 -9.05
CA GLU A 140 -0.20 -9.74 -8.60
C GLU A 140 -0.37 -8.35 -7.99
N MET A 141 0.59 -7.91 -7.17
CA MET A 141 0.58 -6.59 -6.56
C MET A 141 0.71 -5.48 -7.60
N ARG A 142 1.63 -5.65 -8.55
CA ARG A 142 1.92 -4.66 -9.59
C ARG A 142 0.85 -4.59 -10.68
N LYS A 143 0.09 -5.66 -10.90
CA LYS A 143 -0.92 -5.76 -11.98
C LYS A 143 -0.35 -5.36 -13.35
N GLY A 144 0.93 -5.67 -13.61
CA GLY A 144 1.63 -5.33 -14.84
C GLY A 144 2.24 -3.92 -14.89
N GLU A 145 2.17 -3.15 -13.82
CA GLU A 145 2.79 -1.82 -13.76
C GLU A 145 4.31 -1.91 -13.57
N ARG A 146 5.01 -0.92 -14.14
CA ARG A 146 6.46 -0.74 -14.00
C ARG A 146 6.76 0.33 -12.96
N VAL A 147 7.93 0.23 -12.36
CA VAL A 147 8.45 1.25 -11.42
C VAL A 147 9.10 2.36 -12.24
N THR A 148 8.32 3.38 -12.59
CA THR A 148 8.76 4.53 -13.40
C THR A 148 8.87 5.82 -12.59
N SER A 149 8.49 5.79 -11.30
CA SER A 149 8.62 6.93 -10.40
C SER A 149 9.33 6.55 -9.11
N ALA A 150 9.91 7.54 -8.44
CA ALA A 150 10.55 7.36 -7.14
C ALA A 150 9.55 7.06 -6.01
N SER A 151 8.26 7.29 -6.23
CA SER A 151 7.14 7.05 -5.29
C SER A 151 6.25 5.86 -5.68
N ALA A 152 6.74 4.96 -6.54
CA ALA A 152 5.94 3.88 -7.10
C ALA A 152 5.23 3.01 -6.04
N GLU A 153 5.87 2.75 -4.89
CA GLU A 153 5.25 1.96 -3.80
C GLU A 153 4.01 2.63 -3.18
N GLU A 154 3.84 3.93 -3.38
CA GLU A 154 2.64 4.62 -2.91
C GLU A 154 1.44 4.38 -3.82
N THR A 155 1.70 3.98 -5.07
CA THR A 155 0.65 3.70 -6.05
C THR A 155 0.08 2.27 -5.93
N TYR A 156 0.83 1.35 -5.34
CA TYR A 156 0.39 -0.02 -5.18
C TYR A 156 -0.63 -0.16 -4.05
N ASN A 157 -1.70 -0.92 -4.34
CA ASN A 157 -2.74 -1.21 -3.37
C ASN A 157 -3.37 0.06 -2.75
N ALA A 158 -3.50 1.11 -3.58
CA ALA A 158 -3.91 2.44 -3.17
C ALA A 158 -5.30 2.46 -2.51
N LEU A 159 -6.24 1.64 -2.98
CA LEU A 159 -7.56 1.51 -2.37
C LEU A 159 -7.49 1.07 -0.91
N ASN A 160 -6.71 0.04 -0.60
CA ASN A 160 -6.59 -0.44 0.77
C ASN A 160 -5.83 0.53 1.68
N LYS A 161 -4.97 1.36 1.11
CA LYS A 161 -4.17 2.35 1.85
C LYS A 161 -4.95 3.64 2.10
N TYR A 162 -5.70 4.11 1.10
CA TYR A 162 -6.33 5.43 1.12
C TYR A 162 -7.86 5.38 1.15
N ALA A 163 -8.47 4.19 1.22
CA ALA A 163 -9.92 4.05 1.32
C ALA A 163 -10.31 2.94 2.28
N LYS A 164 -11.48 3.07 2.88
CA LYS A 164 -12.04 2.08 3.83
C LYS A 164 -13.07 1.23 3.10
N ASN A 165 -12.93 -0.10 3.15
CA ASN A 165 -13.92 -1.03 2.62
C ASN A 165 -15.14 -1.05 3.55
N LEU A 166 -16.23 -0.40 3.13
CA LEU A 166 -17.45 -0.32 3.93
C LEU A 166 -18.17 -1.66 4.03
N ASN A 167 -18.09 -2.53 3.02
CA ASN A 167 -18.69 -3.86 3.08
C ASN A 167 -18.04 -4.73 4.18
N ASP A 168 -16.71 -4.66 4.32
CA ASP A 168 -16.00 -5.41 5.37
C ASP A 168 -16.30 -4.85 6.76
N LEU A 169 -16.44 -3.54 6.89
CA LEU A 169 -16.87 -2.89 8.12
C LEU A 169 -18.30 -3.30 8.50
N ALA A 170 -19.22 -3.36 7.52
CA ALA A 170 -20.59 -3.82 7.72
C ALA A 170 -20.61 -5.29 8.18
N ARG A 171 -19.89 -6.20 7.47
CA ARG A 171 -19.81 -7.62 7.84
C ARG A 171 -19.25 -7.84 9.24
N SER A 172 -18.31 -6.99 9.66
CA SER A 172 -17.68 -7.08 10.99
C SER A 172 -18.45 -6.36 12.09
N GLY A 173 -19.62 -5.79 11.80
CA GLY A 173 -20.45 -5.07 12.77
C GLY A 173 -19.81 -3.77 13.28
N LYS A 174 -18.90 -3.18 12.52
CA LYS A 174 -18.19 -1.93 12.88
C LYS A 174 -18.86 -0.67 12.36
N LEU A 175 -19.90 -0.81 11.53
CA LEU A 175 -20.74 0.31 11.10
C LEU A 175 -21.99 0.36 11.93
N ASP A 176 -22.42 1.57 12.29
CA ASP A 176 -23.69 1.79 12.95
C ASP A 176 -24.87 1.52 11.99
N PRO A 177 -26.01 1.04 12.50
CA PRO A 177 -27.21 0.87 11.69
C PRO A 177 -27.74 2.23 11.22
N VAL A 178 -28.07 2.32 9.94
CA VAL A 178 -28.58 3.55 9.33
C VAL A 178 -30.12 3.53 9.38
N ILE A 179 -30.71 4.50 10.08
CA ILE A 179 -32.15 4.60 10.29
C ILE A 179 -32.70 5.84 9.58
N GLY A 180 -33.85 5.70 8.91
CA GLY A 180 -34.56 6.82 8.32
C GLY A 180 -33.98 7.41 7.04
N ARG A 181 -33.14 6.61 6.30
CA ARG A 181 -32.52 7.00 5.02
C ARG A 181 -32.89 6.09 3.86
N ASP A 182 -33.98 5.37 3.98
CA ASP A 182 -34.39 4.36 3.00
C ASP A 182 -34.70 4.96 1.62
N GLU A 183 -35.27 6.12 1.57
CA GLU A 183 -35.60 6.79 0.30
C GLU A 183 -34.36 7.27 -0.44
N GLU A 184 -33.43 7.89 0.28
CA GLU A 184 -32.17 8.37 -0.29
C GLU A 184 -31.31 7.20 -0.78
N ILE A 185 -31.17 6.13 0.01
CA ILE A 185 -30.43 4.93 -0.37
C ILE A 185 -31.09 4.28 -1.59
N ARG A 186 -32.42 4.15 -1.62
CA ARG A 186 -33.15 3.65 -2.80
C ARG A 186 -32.86 4.50 -4.03
N ARG A 187 -32.83 5.82 -3.90
CA ARG A 187 -32.49 6.72 -4.99
C ARG A 187 -31.07 6.55 -5.50
N VAL A 188 -30.10 6.39 -4.59
CA VAL A 188 -28.70 6.09 -4.93
C VAL A 188 -28.61 4.77 -5.70
N LEU A 189 -29.26 3.70 -5.23
CA LEU A 189 -29.31 2.40 -5.92
C LEU A 189 -29.89 2.53 -7.32
N GLN A 190 -30.99 3.27 -7.50
CA GLN A 190 -31.61 3.53 -8.82
C GLN A 190 -30.64 4.26 -9.78
N ILE A 191 -29.82 5.18 -9.28
CA ILE A 191 -28.85 5.89 -10.11
C ILE A 191 -27.69 4.98 -10.47
N LEU A 192 -27.14 4.23 -9.52
CA LEU A 192 -26.02 3.30 -9.74
C LEU A 192 -26.35 2.18 -10.74
N THR A 193 -27.64 1.79 -10.88
CA THR A 193 -28.07 0.77 -11.85
C THR A 193 -28.19 1.29 -13.28
N ARG A 194 -28.06 2.58 -13.53
CA ARG A 194 -28.16 3.16 -14.87
C ARG A 194 -26.95 2.75 -15.73
N ARG A 195 -27.15 2.69 -17.04
CA ARG A 195 -26.08 2.42 -18.01
C ARG A 195 -25.13 3.61 -18.20
N THR A 196 -25.65 4.83 -18.02
CA THR A 196 -24.92 6.10 -18.14
C THR A 196 -25.41 7.06 -17.08
N LYS A 197 -24.62 8.09 -16.74
CA LYS A 197 -24.94 9.07 -15.68
C LYS A 197 -25.32 8.38 -14.37
N ASN A 198 -24.52 7.38 -14.02
CA ASN A 198 -24.71 6.49 -12.87
C ASN A 198 -23.92 6.91 -11.62
N ASN A 199 -23.32 8.09 -11.62
CA ASN A 199 -22.61 8.63 -10.46
C ASN A 199 -23.53 9.59 -9.67
N PRO A 200 -24.13 9.15 -8.55
CA PRO A 200 -24.98 10.02 -7.74
C PRO A 200 -24.16 11.04 -6.97
N MET A 201 -24.67 12.26 -6.84
CA MET A 201 -24.12 13.29 -5.97
C MET A 201 -25.12 13.55 -4.84
N LEU A 202 -24.63 13.45 -3.58
CA LEU A 202 -25.40 13.79 -2.39
C LEU A 202 -25.18 15.25 -2.04
N VAL A 203 -26.24 16.04 -2.06
CA VAL A 203 -26.21 17.48 -1.73
C VAL A 203 -27.00 17.71 -0.45
N GLY A 204 -26.42 18.45 0.46
CA GLY A 204 -27.05 18.78 1.74
C GLY A 204 -26.09 19.50 2.68
N GLU A 205 -26.62 20.10 3.72
CA GLU A 205 -25.89 20.80 4.78
C GLU A 205 -24.88 19.87 5.47
N PRO A 206 -23.82 20.40 6.09
CA PRO A 206 -22.95 19.62 6.96
C PRO A 206 -23.73 18.93 8.08
N GLY A 207 -23.37 17.69 8.42
CA GLY A 207 -24.00 16.96 9.53
C GLY A 207 -25.34 16.28 9.22
N VAL A 208 -25.92 16.46 8.04
CA VAL A 208 -27.23 15.82 7.70
C VAL A 208 -27.14 14.31 7.42
N GLY A 209 -25.95 13.70 7.53
CA GLY A 209 -25.77 12.25 7.41
C GLY A 209 -25.51 11.77 5.97
N LYS A 210 -24.83 12.56 5.13
CA LYS A 210 -24.43 12.13 3.77
C LYS A 210 -23.57 10.85 3.79
N THR A 211 -22.62 10.78 4.71
CA THR A 211 -21.74 9.60 4.89
C THR A 211 -22.54 8.36 5.30
N ALA A 212 -23.56 8.51 6.17
CA ALA A 212 -24.45 7.43 6.57
C ALA A 212 -25.18 6.78 5.39
N ILE A 213 -25.44 7.52 4.31
CA ILE A 213 -26.07 6.96 3.10
C ILE A 213 -25.13 5.96 2.42
N ALA A 214 -23.82 6.23 2.37
CA ALA A 214 -22.83 5.30 1.83
C ALA A 214 -22.67 4.05 2.72
N GLU A 215 -22.70 4.22 4.03
CA GLU A 215 -22.68 3.11 5.00
C GLU A 215 -23.95 2.25 4.89
N GLY A 216 -25.12 2.86 4.76
CA GLY A 216 -26.38 2.18 4.53
C GLY A 216 -26.42 1.43 3.20
N LEU A 217 -25.80 1.97 2.15
CA LEU A 217 -25.61 1.27 0.88
C LEU A 217 -24.79 -0.01 1.07
N ALA A 218 -23.68 0.07 1.80
CA ALA A 218 -22.83 -1.08 2.08
C ALA A 218 -23.56 -2.16 2.90
N HIS A 219 -24.35 -1.77 3.90
CA HIS A 219 -25.22 -2.70 4.64
C HIS A 219 -26.18 -3.44 3.71
N ARG A 220 -26.92 -2.73 2.86
CA ARG A 220 -27.84 -3.36 1.92
C ARG A 220 -27.18 -4.29 0.92
N ILE A 221 -25.98 -3.96 0.45
CA ILE A 221 -25.21 -4.86 -0.44
C ILE A 221 -24.83 -6.14 0.32
N VAL A 222 -24.33 -6.02 1.55
CA VAL A 222 -23.96 -7.17 2.38
C VAL A 222 -25.15 -8.06 2.72
N ASP A 223 -26.31 -7.46 2.97
CA ASP A 223 -27.56 -8.18 3.27
C ASP A 223 -28.24 -8.73 2.00
N GLY A 224 -27.73 -8.38 0.80
CA GLY A 224 -28.30 -8.80 -0.48
C GLY A 224 -29.60 -8.05 -0.85
N ASP A 225 -29.97 -6.99 -0.11
CA ASP A 225 -31.15 -6.14 -0.35
C ASP A 225 -30.87 -5.04 -1.39
N VAL A 226 -30.38 -5.46 -2.55
CA VAL A 226 -30.03 -4.61 -3.68
C VAL A 226 -30.36 -5.32 -5.00
N PRO A 227 -30.54 -4.57 -6.12
CA PRO A 227 -30.65 -5.16 -7.45
C PRO A 227 -29.47 -6.10 -7.78
N ASP A 228 -29.74 -7.14 -8.58
CA ASP A 228 -28.76 -8.21 -8.87
C ASP A 228 -27.40 -7.70 -9.39
N ASN A 229 -27.40 -6.66 -10.20
CA ASN A 229 -26.18 -6.05 -10.74
C ASN A 229 -25.35 -5.26 -9.72
N LEU A 230 -25.84 -5.11 -8.49
CA LEU A 230 -25.14 -4.43 -7.39
C LEU A 230 -24.74 -5.38 -6.25
N LYS A 231 -25.16 -6.64 -6.26
CA LYS A 231 -24.92 -7.59 -5.17
C LYS A 231 -23.45 -7.87 -4.90
N ASP A 232 -22.63 -7.87 -5.95
CA ASP A 232 -21.20 -8.16 -5.87
C ASP A 232 -20.33 -6.89 -5.80
N LYS A 233 -20.95 -5.70 -5.74
CA LYS A 233 -20.20 -4.45 -5.68
C LYS A 233 -19.61 -4.22 -4.30
N ILE A 234 -18.42 -3.63 -4.30
CA ILE A 234 -17.70 -3.24 -3.08
C ILE A 234 -17.73 -1.72 -2.96
N VAL A 235 -18.21 -1.22 -1.84
CA VAL A 235 -18.22 0.21 -1.53
C VAL A 235 -16.96 0.56 -0.74
N PHE A 236 -16.17 1.46 -1.29
CA PHE A 236 -15.03 2.06 -0.60
C PHE A 236 -15.33 3.52 -0.26
N SER A 237 -14.96 3.94 0.92
CA SER A 237 -14.97 5.35 1.33
C SER A 237 -13.56 5.92 1.30
N LEU A 238 -13.33 6.92 0.47
CA LEU A 238 -12.02 7.60 0.35
C LEU A 238 -11.69 8.32 1.65
N ASP A 239 -10.50 8.10 2.18
CA ASP A 239 -9.98 8.77 3.37
C ASP A 239 -9.08 9.93 2.95
N MET A 240 -9.64 11.14 2.92
CA MET A 240 -8.90 12.36 2.55
C MET A 240 -7.75 12.65 3.52
N GLY A 241 -7.91 12.30 4.80
CA GLY A 241 -6.85 12.45 5.79
C GLY A 241 -5.65 11.56 5.47
N ALA A 242 -5.89 10.30 5.10
CA ALA A 242 -4.84 9.36 4.70
C ALA A 242 -4.12 9.80 3.40
N LEU A 243 -4.84 10.37 2.44
CA LEU A 243 -4.25 10.90 1.20
C LEU A 243 -3.29 12.06 1.45
N ILE A 244 -3.61 12.94 2.40
CA ILE A 244 -2.84 14.15 2.72
C ILE A 244 -1.71 13.84 3.71
N ALA A 245 -1.91 12.89 4.62
CA ALA A 245 -0.95 12.57 5.67
C ALA A 245 0.41 12.17 5.08
N GLY A 246 1.46 12.88 5.50
CA GLY A 246 2.83 12.64 5.06
C GLY A 246 3.17 13.07 3.63
N ALA A 247 2.23 13.63 2.86
CA ALA A 247 2.52 14.24 1.57
C ALA A 247 3.26 15.57 1.79
N LYS A 248 4.52 15.63 1.36
CA LYS A 248 5.36 16.84 1.47
C LYS A 248 5.07 17.85 0.36
N TYR A 249 4.62 17.36 -0.78
CA TYR A 249 4.36 18.17 -1.97
C TYR A 249 2.96 17.87 -2.53
N LYS A 250 2.38 18.86 -3.19
CA LYS A 250 1.06 18.76 -3.86
C LYS A 250 1.02 17.59 -4.86
N GLY A 251 2.11 17.36 -5.60
CA GLY A 251 2.22 16.28 -6.59
C GLY A 251 2.05 14.87 -5.98
N GLU A 252 2.50 14.64 -4.74
CA GLU A 252 2.35 13.35 -4.06
C GLU A 252 0.88 13.04 -3.76
N PHE A 253 0.13 14.03 -3.31
CA PHE A 253 -1.32 13.90 -3.10
C PHE A 253 -2.05 13.56 -4.41
N GLU A 254 -1.73 14.28 -5.50
CA GLU A 254 -2.33 14.03 -6.80
C GLU A 254 -2.01 12.63 -7.33
N GLU A 255 -0.78 12.16 -7.14
CA GLU A 255 -0.34 10.82 -7.54
C GLU A 255 -1.09 9.72 -6.76
N ARG A 256 -1.23 9.88 -5.45
CA ARG A 256 -2.02 8.97 -4.59
C ARG A 256 -3.49 8.91 -5.02
N LEU A 257 -4.10 10.06 -5.27
CA LEU A 257 -5.49 10.12 -5.72
C LEU A 257 -5.67 9.47 -7.10
N LYS A 258 -4.77 9.78 -8.06
CA LYS A 258 -4.77 9.14 -9.38
C LYS A 258 -4.64 7.62 -9.29
N SER A 259 -3.83 7.11 -8.37
CA SER A 259 -3.65 5.68 -8.15
C SER A 259 -4.93 5.02 -7.62
N VAL A 260 -5.63 5.65 -6.67
CA VAL A 260 -6.95 5.17 -6.20
C VAL A 260 -7.95 5.15 -7.35
N VAL A 261 -8.06 6.24 -8.10
CA VAL A 261 -9.01 6.33 -9.24
C VAL A 261 -8.68 5.28 -10.30
N LYS A 262 -7.40 5.10 -10.61
CA LYS A 262 -6.95 4.06 -11.56
C LYS A 262 -7.33 2.67 -11.09
N GLU A 263 -7.14 2.35 -9.82
CA GLU A 263 -7.50 1.04 -9.26
C GLU A 263 -9.02 0.81 -9.30
N VAL A 264 -9.83 1.83 -8.98
CA VAL A 264 -11.29 1.78 -9.10
C VAL A 264 -11.74 1.57 -10.54
N THR A 265 -11.17 2.31 -11.49
CA THR A 265 -11.55 2.20 -12.91
C THR A 265 -11.11 0.87 -13.52
N SER A 266 -9.98 0.32 -13.09
CA SER A 266 -9.50 -1.01 -13.54
C SER A 266 -10.36 -2.16 -13.01
N ALA A 267 -11.17 -1.94 -12.00
CA ALA A 267 -12.12 -2.93 -11.48
C ALA A 267 -13.42 -3.04 -12.31
N GLU A 268 -13.45 -2.44 -13.51
CA GLU A 268 -14.55 -2.57 -14.50
C GLU A 268 -15.96 -2.37 -13.92
N GLY A 269 -16.08 -1.51 -12.90
CA GLY A 269 -17.34 -1.18 -12.26
C GLY A 269 -17.72 -2.04 -11.05
N ASP A 270 -16.86 -2.93 -10.59
CA ASP A 270 -17.11 -3.74 -9.37
C ASP A 270 -16.92 -2.92 -8.08
N ILE A 271 -16.34 -1.75 -8.19
CA ILE A 271 -16.08 -0.85 -7.05
C ILE A 271 -16.95 0.40 -7.18
N VAL A 272 -17.58 0.78 -6.07
CA VAL A 272 -18.24 2.07 -5.86
C VAL A 272 -17.38 2.87 -4.90
N LEU A 273 -16.77 3.96 -5.37
CA LEU A 273 -15.97 4.85 -4.54
C LEU A 273 -16.83 6.00 -4.02
N PHE A 274 -17.02 6.06 -2.72
CA PHE A 274 -17.62 7.21 -2.05
C PHE A 274 -16.53 8.24 -1.71
N ILE A 275 -16.73 9.47 -2.15
CA ILE A 275 -15.85 10.61 -1.86
C ILE A 275 -16.66 11.62 -1.05
N ASP A 276 -16.32 11.76 0.23
CA ASP A 276 -16.92 12.79 1.07
C ASP A 276 -16.30 14.15 0.77
N GLU A 277 -17.10 15.21 0.88
CA GLU A 277 -16.65 16.60 0.69
C GLU A 277 -15.85 16.83 -0.60
N ILE A 278 -16.32 16.33 -1.73
CA ILE A 278 -15.64 16.38 -3.03
C ILE A 278 -15.19 17.80 -3.43
N HIS A 279 -15.83 18.84 -2.89
CA HIS A 279 -15.44 20.22 -3.10
C HIS A 279 -14.02 20.56 -2.60
N THR A 280 -13.50 19.79 -1.63
CA THR A 280 -12.12 19.95 -1.14
C THR A 280 -11.10 19.56 -2.19
N LEU A 281 -11.41 18.58 -3.05
CA LEU A 281 -10.58 18.18 -4.18
C LEU A 281 -10.53 19.26 -5.26
N VAL A 282 -11.67 19.90 -5.55
CA VAL A 282 -11.78 20.98 -6.55
C VAL A 282 -11.02 22.22 -6.08
N GLY A 283 -11.07 22.57 -4.79
CA GLY A 283 -10.34 23.69 -4.20
C GLY A 283 -8.82 23.48 -4.12
N ALA A 284 -8.35 22.26 -3.98
CA ALA A 284 -6.93 21.92 -3.98
C ALA A 284 -6.29 22.03 -5.37
N GLY A 285 -7.09 22.07 -6.45
CA GLY A 285 -6.69 22.24 -7.86
C GLY A 285 -6.51 23.69 -8.34
N GLY A 286 -6.76 24.69 -7.51
CA GLY A 286 -6.73 26.13 -7.88
C GLY A 286 -5.32 26.72 -8.04
N GLY A 287 -4.51 26.18 -8.93
CA GLY A 287 -3.30 26.72 -9.51
C GLY A 287 -3.20 26.16 -10.93
N GLU A 288 -2.84 26.98 -11.92
CA GLU A 288 -2.83 26.70 -13.36
C GLU A 288 -2.61 25.22 -13.71
N GLY A 289 -3.68 24.54 -14.14
CA GLY A 289 -3.70 23.11 -14.46
C GLY A 289 -4.80 22.36 -13.74
N ALA A 290 -6.04 22.88 -13.78
CA ALA A 290 -7.21 22.16 -13.25
C ALA A 290 -7.36 20.81 -13.97
N MET A 291 -7.56 19.74 -13.18
CA MET A 291 -8.04 18.47 -13.73
C MET A 291 -9.47 18.68 -14.23
N ASP A 292 -9.67 18.62 -15.56
CA ASP A 292 -10.97 18.42 -16.20
C ASP A 292 -11.36 16.94 -16.10
#